data_6782242db0d0fb1da5f1d58f94eac89e
#
_entry.id   6782242db0d0fb1da5f1d58f94eac89e
#
_cell.length_a   1.000
_cell.length_b   1.000
_cell.length_c   1.000
_cell.angle_alpha   90.00
_cell.angle_beta   90.00
_cell.angle_gamma   90.00
#
_symmetry.space_group_name_H-M   'P 1'
#
loop_
_entity.id
_entity.type
_entity.pdbx_description
1 polymer ?
#
loop_
_entity_poly.entity_id
_entity_poly.type
_entity_poly.pdbx_seq_one_letter_code
_entity_poly.pdbx_strand_id
1 'polypeptide(L)'
;MTEKETTKGGAAAEIEATARLKHYLLPNGMEIAYQSRAEVEFFFHDIFEKQIYIKHGIDLKNGDCVFDIGANIGFFTLFAHLRAKNIRIYAFEPAPPLFEILSDNVARHGVNARLFNSGISDRSRMASFTFYPNSSGMSSFYADEHEEREALTSIMRNQLQQGVTGMDRIMRHAGALLDERLKAVTYECRLRTISEIIREENVGVIDFLKIDVQKSELDVLRGIATDDWPKIRQIVIEVHDFDGRLDEISGMLERNGYLVAIEQDDHYENSILYNLFARRLDAPATAPAQLDEGVRRQMEERAKRQGAAISRQAKNKRKS
;
A
#
# COMPACT_ATOMS: atom_id res chain seq x y z
N MET A 1 70.18 -19.97 -0.13
CA MET A 1 69.63 -19.84 1.20
C MET A 1 68.54 -18.82 1.08
N THR A 2 67.37 -19.34 0.94
CA THR A 2 66.23 -19.34 1.90
C THR A 2 65.66 -17.95 2.09
N GLU A 3 64.42 -17.64 1.93
CA GLU A 3 63.11 -18.32 2.02
C GLU A 3 62.09 -17.37 1.43
N LYS A 4 61.27 -17.75 0.63
CA LYS A 4 59.86 -18.05 0.65
C LYS A 4 59.11 -17.58 1.90
N GLU A 5 58.17 -16.66 1.66
CA GLU A 5 56.88 -16.90 2.23
C GLU A 5 55.80 -16.15 1.43
N THR A 6 55.05 -16.94 0.76
CA THR A 6 53.74 -16.63 0.17
C THR A 6 52.72 -16.70 1.27
N THR A 7 51.95 -15.66 1.44
CA THR A 7 50.62 -15.76 2.03
C THR A 7 49.60 -15.24 1.07
N LYS A 8 49.03 -16.17 0.35
CA LYS A 8 47.73 -16.07 -0.29
C LYS A 8 46.69 -16.14 0.81
N GLY A 9 46.04 -15.05 1.09
CA GLY A 9 44.77 -14.99 1.77
C GLY A 9 43.77 -14.47 0.80
N GLY A 10 43.39 -15.29 -0.19
CA GLY A 10 42.21 -15.03 -0.98
C GLY A 10 40.98 -15.20 -0.10
N ALA A 11 40.41 -14.13 0.34
CA ALA A 11 39.02 -14.15 0.73
C ALA A 11 38.22 -14.48 -0.53
N ALA A 12 37.93 -15.78 -0.70
CA ALA A 12 36.82 -16.21 -1.51
C ALA A 12 35.58 -15.56 -0.87
N ALA A 13 35.08 -14.52 -1.47
CA ALA A 13 33.74 -14.07 -1.21
C ALA A 13 32.84 -15.29 -1.39
N GLU A 14 32.31 -15.80 -0.30
CA GLU A 14 31.19 -16.71 -0.34
C GLU A 14 30.11 -16.01 -1.15
N ILE A 15 29.92 -16.46 -2.37
CA ILE A 15 28.71 -16.23 -3.13
C ILE A 15 27.65 -16.96 -2.31
N GLU A 16 26.96 -16.24 -1.45
CA GLU A 16 25.73 -16.73 -0.83
C GLU A 16 24.88 -17.28 -1.96
N ALA A 17 24.68 -18.58 -1.92
CA ALA A 17 23.75 -19.25 -2.82
C ALA A 17 22.42 -18.55 -2.67
N THR A 18 21.99 -17.81 -3.68
CA THR A 18 20.67 -17.18 -3.76
C THR A 18 19.66 -18.26 -3.42
N ALA A 19 19.03 -18.13 -2.26
CA ALA A 19 18.04 -19.08 -1.82
C ALA A 19 16.93 -19.06 -2.88
N ARG A 20 16.73 -20.21 -3.54
CA ARG A 20 15.75 -20.32 -4.62
C ARG A 20 14.38 -19.93 -4.08
N LEU A 21 13.73 -18.94 -4.70
CA LEU A 21 12.41 -18.47 -4.31
C LEU A 21 11.42 -19.62 -4.25
N LYS A 22 10.58 -19.64 -3.21
CA LYS A 22 9.47 -20.60 -3.09
C LYS A 22 8.34 -20.16 -4.00
N HIS A 23 7.65 -21.12 -4.63
CA HIS A 23 6.51 -20.84 -5.50
C HIS A 23 5.25 -21.53 -4.97
N TYR A 24 4.11 -20.90 -5.23
CA TYR A 24 2.79 -21.37 -4.85
C TYR A 24 1.79 -21.17 -6.00
N LEU A 25 1.00 -22.18 -6.26
CA LEU A 25 -0.08 -22.14 -7.25
C LEU A 25 -1.34 -21.55 -6.60
N LEU A 26 -1.76 -20.39 -7.04
CA LEU A 26 -2.98 -19.71 -6.59
C LEU A 26 -4.23 -20.42 -7.07
N PRO A 27 -5.41 -20.23 -6.42
CA PRO A 27 -6.68 -20.80 -6.84
C PRO A 27 -7.09 -20.45 -8.28
N ASN A 28 -6.67 -19.31 -8.80
CA ASN A 28 -6.91 -18.88 -10.19
C ASN A 28 -5.92 -19.47 -11.21
N GLY A 29 -5.03 -20.38 -10.80
CA GLY A 29 -4.06 -21.05 -11.66
C GLY A 29 -2.76 -20.28 -11.89
N MET A 30 -2.55 -19.11 -11.28
CA MET A 30 -1.27 -18.38 -11.35
C MET A 30 -0.26 -19.00 -10.39
N GLU A 31 0.97 -19.22 -10.86
CA GLU A 31 2.09 -19.59 -9.99
C GLU A 31 2.86 -18.35 -9.61
N ILE A 32 3.04 -18.10 -8.31
CA ILE A 32 3.74 -16.93 -7.80
C ILE A 32 4.89 -17.32 -6.89
N ALA A 33 5.96 -16.52 -6.91
CA ALA A 33 6.98 -16.53 -5.86
C ALA A 33 6.42 -15.87 -4.60
N TYR A 34 6.81 -16.36 -3.42
CA TYR A 34 6.28 -15.86 -2.15
C TYR A 34 7.26 -16.03 -0.99
N GLN A 35 7.04 -15.26 0.08
CA GLN A 35 7.76 -15.38 1.34
C GLN A 35 6.91 -16.06 2.42
N SER A 36 5.68 -15.60 2.64
CA SER A 36 4.75 -16.10 3.65
C SER A 36 3.47 -16.64 2.98
N ARG A 37 3.16 -17.93 3.21
CA ARG A 37 1.94 -18.53 2.64
C ARG A 37 0.66 -17.92 3.22
N ALA A 38 0.67 -17.59 4.51
CA ALA A 38 -0.49 -16.97 5.15
C ALA A 38 -0.81 -15.59 4.54
N GLU A 39 0.23 -14.80 4.19
CA GLU A 39 0.04 -13.52 3.51
C GLU A 39 -0.44 -13.71 2.07
N VAL A 40 0.02 -14.74 1.36
CA VAL A 40 -0.48 -15.09 0.02
C VAL A 40 -1.99 -15.33 0.02
N GLU A 41 -2.46 -16.16 0.95
CA GLU A 41 -3.88 -16.49 1.08
C GLU A 41 -4.72 -15.25 1.43
N PHE A 42 -4.22 -14.39 2.31
CA PHE A 42 -4.83 -13.13 2.70
C PHE A 42 -4.89 -12.14 1.52
N PHE A 43 -3.78 -11.85 0.86
CA PHE A 43 -3.74 -10.93 -0.27
C PHE A 43 -4.55 -11.41 -1.47
N PHE A 44 -4.56 -12.74 -1.72
CA PHE A 44 -5.39 -13.29 -2.78
C PHE A 44 -6.87 -13.05 -2.51
N HIS A 45 -7.32 -13.33 -1.29
CA HIS A 45 -8.70 -13.10 -0.88
C HIS A 45 -9.11 -11.63 -1.02
N ASP A 46 -8.30 -10.71 -0.49
CA ASP A 46 -8.65 -9.29 -0.49
C ASP A 46 -8.55 -8.67 -1.89
N ILE A 47 -7.49 -8.97 -2.65
CA ILE A 47 -7.24 -8.31 -3.93
C ILE A 47 -7.99 -8.97 -5.08
N PHE A 48 -8.02 -10.32 -5.17
CA PHE A 48 -8.63 -11.03 -6.29
C PHE A 48 -10.10 -11.38 -6.06
N GLU A 49 -10.49 -11.75 -4.84
CA GLU A 49 -11.86 -12.16 -4.54
C GLU A 49 -12.73 -10.98 -4.10
N LYS A 50 -12.33 -10.22 -3.08
CA LYS A 50 -13.05 -9.02 -2.60
C LYS A 50 -12.85 -7.79 -3.49
N GLN A 51 -11.76 -7.72 -4.26
CA GLN A 51 -11.39 -6.60 -5.13
C GLN A 51 -11.39 -5.26 -4.38
N ILE A 52 -10.74 -5.22 -3.22
CA ILE A 52 -10.80 -4.09 -2.27
C ILE A 52 -10.39 -2.75 -2.87
N TYR A 53 -9.57 -2.73 -3.93
CA TYR A 53 -9.12 -1.52 -4.61
C TYR A 53 -10.04 -1.07 -5.76
N ILE A 54 -11.05 -1.88 -6.16
CA ILE A 54 -11.94 -1.60 -7.28
C ILE A 54 -13.37 -1.42 -6.77
N LYS A 55 -13.62 -0.26 -6.15
CA LYS A 55 -14.90 0.09 -5.53
C LYS A 55 -15.26 1.55 -5.82
N HIS A 56 -16.44 1.96 -5.47
CA HIS A 56 -16.95 3.36 -5.53
C HIS A 56 -16.76 4.02 -6.90
N GLY A 57 -16.86 3.25 -8.00
CA GLY A 57 -16.71 3.73 -9.36
C GLY A 57 -15.26 3.92 -9.82
N ILE A 58 -14.31 3.44 -9.04
CA ILE A 58 -12.91 3.27 -9.44
C ILE A 58 -12.75 1.92 -10.13
N ASP A 59 -12.12 1.89 -11.29
CA ASP A 59 -11.86 0.67 -12.06
C ASP A 59 -10.66 0.84 -13.00
N LEU A 60 -10.12 -0.27 -13.46
CA LEU A 60 -9.03 -0.36 -14.43
C LEU A 60 -9.57 -0.58 -15.83
N LYS A 61 -8.98 0.08 -16.82
CA LYS A 61 -9.35 -0.01 -18.23
C LYS A 61 -8.17 -0.38 -19.10
N ASN A 62 -8.49 -0.88 -20.28
CA ASN A 62 -7.47 -1.19 -21.28
C ASN A 62 -6.68 0.07 -21.65
N GLY A 63 -5.38 -0.02 -21.62
CA GLY A 63 -4.45 1.06 -21.95
C GLY A 63 -4.09 1.98 -20.79
N ASP A 64 -4.63 1.76 -19.59
CA ASP A 64 -4.36 2.58 -18.41
C ASP A 64 -2.87 2.59 -18.02
N CYS A 65 -2.45 3.73 -17.49
CA CYS A 65 -1.20 3.90 -16.77
C CYS A 65 -1.45 3.78 -15.27
N VAL A 66 -0.83 2.79 -14.64
CA VAL A 66 -1.04 2.40 -13.26
C VAL A 66 0.21 2.67 -12.45
N PHE A 67 0.07 3.31 -11.28
CA PHE A 67 1.11 3.41 -10.27
C PHE A 67 0.72 2.55 -9.08
N ASP A 68 1.55 1.57 -8.73
CA ASP A 68 1.39 0.66 -7.59
C ASP A 68 2.44 1.01 -6.52
N ILE A 69 2.08 1.87 -5.59
CA ILE A 69 2.95 2.32 -4.51
C ILE A 69 2.78 1.39 -3.30
N GLY A 70 3.89 0.74 -2.89
CA GLY A 70 3.86 -0.37 -1.93
C GLY A 70 3.42 -1.65 -2.62
N ALA A 71 4.13 -2.04 -3.68
CA ALA A 71 3.74 -3.19 -4.50
C ALA A 71 3.92 -4.53 -3.79
N ASN A 72 4.68 -4.59 -2.69
CA ASN A 72 4.98 -5.81 -1.95
C ASN A 72 5.47 -6.91 -2.91
N ILE A 73 4.92 -8.11 -2.91
CA ILE A 73 5.27 -9.19 -3.84
C ILE A 73 4.52 -9.13 -5.18
N GLY A 74 3.76 -8.06 -5.44
CA GLY A 74 3.14 -7.77 -6.74
C GLY A 74 1.70 -8.25 -6.90
N PHE A 75 0.94 -8.53 -5.84
CA PHE A 75 -0.44 -9.02 -5.97
C PHE A 75 -1.34 -8.04 -6.73
N PHE A 76 -1.31 -6.75 -6.40
CA PHE A 76 -2.10 -5.76 -7.14
C PHE A 76 -1.58 -5.55 -8.57
N THR A 77 -0.27 -5.54 -8.76
CA THR A 77 0.37 -5.50 -10.09
C THR A 77 -0.13 -6.66 -10.99
N LEU A 78 -0.17 -7.89 -10.47
CA LEU A 78 -0.68 -9.06 -11.19
C LEU A 78 -2.20 -8.98 -11.43
N PHE A 79 -2.97 -8.54 -10.43
CA PHE A 79 -4.41 -8.32 -10.57
C PHE A 79 -4.71 -7.30 -11.68
N ALA A 80 -4.02 -6.17 -11.68
CA ALA A 80 -4.19 -5.13 -12.70
C ALA A 80 -3.89 -5.65 -14.10
N HIS A 81 -2.81 -6.44 -14.27
CA HIS A 81 -2.45 -7.09 -15.53
C HIS A 81 -3.54 -8.01 -16.06
N LEU A 82 -4.20 -8.76 -15.18
CA LEU A 82 -5.30 -9.66 -15.58
C LEU A 82 -6.60 -8.89 -15.84
N ARG A 83 -6.85 -7.80 -15.10
CA ARG A 83 -8.09 -7.02 -15.17
C ARG A 83 -8.22 -6.23 -16.46
N ALA A 84 -7.13 -5.68 -16.98
CA ALA A 84 -7.14 -4.81 -18.15
C ALA A 84 -5.97 -5.11 -19.10
N LYS A 85 -6.24 -4.96 -20.41
CA LYS A 85 -5.25 -5.24 -21.47
C LYS A 85 -4.41 -4.01 -21.78
N ASN A 86 -3.16 -4.23 -22.22
CA ASN A 86 -2.27 -3.16 -22.69
C ASN A 86 -2.02 -2.06 -21.65
N ILE A 87 -2.14 -2.36 -20.36
CA ILE A 87 -1.81 -1.44 -19.30
C ILE A 87 -0.29 -1.31 -19.17
N ARG A 88 0.14 -0.17 -18.64
CA ARG A 88 1.54 0.11 -18.30
C ARG A 88 1.60 0.36 -16.80
N ILE A 89 2.39 -0.43 -16.08
CA ILE A 89 2.47 -0.37 -14.62
C ILE A 89 3.84 0.18 -14.20
N TYR A 90 3.83 1.06 -13.21
CA TYR A 90 5.00 1.52 -12.47
C TYR A 90 4.83 1.05 -11.03
N ALA A 91 5.64 0.08 -10.61
CA ALA A 91 5.50 -0.55 -9.29
C ALA A 91 6.72 -0.23 -8.41
N PHE A 92 6.45 0.14 -7.16
CA PHE A 92 7.44 0.64 -6.21
C PHE A 92 7.40 -0.21 -4.94
N GLU A 93 8.56 -0.80 -4.60
CA GLU A 93 8.74 -1.61 -3.40
C GLU A 93 10.11 -1.32 -2.78
N PRO A 94 10.18 -0.75 -1.55
CA PRO A 94 11.44 -0.40 -0.93
C PRO A 94 12.23 -1.60 -0.40
N ALA A 95 11.57 -2.65 0.12
CA ALA A 95 12.24 -3.78 0.73
C ALA A 95 12.93 -4.68 -0.31
N PRO A 96 14.28 -4.83 -0.31
CA PRO A 96 14.97 -5.62 -1.31
C PRO A 96 14.48 -7.07 -1.43
N PRO A 97 14.16 -7.81 -0.34
CA PRO A 97 13.64 -9.17 -0.47
C PRO A 97 12.27 -9.25 -1.15
N LEU A 98 11.38 -8.29 -0.90
CA LEU A 98 10.07 -8.24 -1.55
C LEU A 98 10.20 -7.81 -3.00
N PHE A 99 11.11 -6.86 -3.30
CA PHE A 99 11.39 -6.42 -4.65
C PHE A 99 11.93 -7.56 -5.54
N GLU A 100 12.74 -8.47 -4.99
CA GLU A 100 13.20 -9.67 -5.70
C GLU A 100 12.01 -10.57 -6.07
N ILE A 101 11.09 -10.83 -5.12
CA ILE A 101 9.88 -11.62 -5.34
C ILE A 101 8.95 -10.94 -6.34
N LEU A 102 8.72 -9.63 -6.22
CA LEU A 102 7.96 -8.81 -7.17
C LEU A 102 8.54 -8.96 -8.59
N SER A 103 9.86 -8.89 -8.71
CA SER A 103 10.56 -8.98 -10.00
C SER A 103 10.37 -10.36 -10.65
N ASP A 104 10.46 -11.45 -9.87
CA ASP A 104 10.20 -12.81 -10.37
C ASP A 104 8.74 -12.94 -10.83
N ASN A 105 7.79 -12.47 -10.02
CA ASN A 105 6.37 -12.53 -10.32
C ASN A 105 6.01 -11.77 -11.60
N VAL A 106 6.52 -10.56 -11.76
CA VAL A 106 6.31 -9.73 -12.96
C VAL A 106 6.91 -10.39 -14.20
N ALA A 107 8.14 -10.90 -14.11
CA ALA A 107 8.81 -11.57 -15.22
C ALA A 107 8.11 -12.87 -15.61
N ARG A 108 7.71 -13.68 -14.64
CA ARG A 108 7.02 -14.97 -14.84
C ARG A 108 5.70 -14.82 -15.59
N HIS A 109 4.95 -13.75 -15.33
CA HIS A 109 3.66 -13.51 -15.95
C HIS A 109 3.72 -12.54 -17.15
N GLY A 110 4.90 -12.09 -17.54
CA GLY A 110 5.08 -11.19 -18.69
C GLY A 110 4.34 -9.87 -18.53
N VAL A 111 4.27 -9.35 -17.30
CA VAL A 111 3.58 -8.09 -17.01
C VAL A 111 4.35 -6.92 -17.59
N ASN A 112 3.67 -6.02 -18.31
CA ASN A 112 4.27 -4.78 -18.79
C ASN A 112 4.41 -3.79 -17.62
N ALA A 113 5.43 -4.00 -16.79
CA ALA A 113 5.71 -3.19 -15.62
C ALA A 113 7.15 -2.70 -15.59
N ARG A 114 7.34 -1.46 -15.12
CA ARG A 114 8.63 -0.90 -14.73
C ARG A 114 8.71 -0.91 -13.21
N LEU A 115 9.74 -1.57 -12.68
CA LEU A 115 9.90 -1.82 -11.25
C LEU A 115 10.96 -0.90 -10.66
N PHE A 116 10.69 -0.38 -9.46
CA PHE A 116 11.59 0.50 -8.73
C PHE A 116 11.81 -0.04 -7.31
N ASN A 117 13.05 -0.41 -7.01
CA ASN A 117 13.41 -0.73 -5.62
C ASN A 117 13.61 0.58 -4.84
N SER A 118 12.52 1.23 -4.54
CA SER A 118 12.45 2.48 -3.79
C SER A 118 11.07 2.68 -3.19
N GLY A 119 11.00 3.40 -2.06
CA GLY A 119 9.74 3.95 -1.57
C GLY A 119 9.38 5.26 -2.26
N ILE A 120 8.12 5.68 -2.09
CA ILE A 120 7.64 7.01 -2.51
C ILE A 120 7.32 7.83 -1.27
N SER A 121 7.67 9.14 -1.29
CA SER A 121 7.54 10.05 -0.16
C SER A 121 7.45 11.51 -0.63
N ASP A 122 7.54 12.44 0.31
CA ASP A 122 7.47 13.89 0.09
C ASP A 122 8.71 14.46 -0.63
N ARG A 123 9.85 13.79 -0.54
CA ARG A 123 11.14 14.21 -1.14
C ARG A 123 12.10 13.04 -1.30
N SER A 124 13.05 13.20 -2.21
CA SER A 124 14.11 12.21 -2.42
C SER A 124 15.15 12.26 -1.30
N ARG A 125 15.38 11.08 -0.69
CA ARG A 125 16.39 10.85 0.34
C ARG A 125 16.64 9.36 0.53
N MET A 126 17.67 9.02 1.31
CA MET A 126 17.79 7.70 1.93
C MET A 126 17.01 7.72 3.25
N ALA A 127 16.40 6.59 3.59
CA ALA A 127 15.68 6.43 4.85
C ALA A 127 15.74 4.98 5.33
N SER A 128 15.73 4.81 6.64
CA SER A 128 15.71 3.51 7.28
C SER A 128 14.30 2.92 7.18
N PHE A 129 14.18 1.70 6.66
CA PHE A 129 12.93 0.97 6.47
C PHE A 129 12.93 -0.27 7.36
N THR A 130 11.92 -0.41 8.20
CA THR A 130 11.72 -1.58 9.04
C THR A 130 10.91 -2.62 8.28
N PHE A 131 11.53 -3.75 8.02
CA PHE A 131 10.95 -4.90 7.34
C PHE A 131 10.64 -6.01 8.33
N TYR A 132 9.41 -6.51 8.30
CA TYR A 132 8.95 -7.66 9.07
C TYR A 132 8.82 -8.90 8.16
N PRO A 133 9.83 -9.81 8.11
CA PRO A 133 9.79 -10.96 7.21
C PRO A 133 8.56 -11.86 7.35
N ASN A 134 7.97 -11.93 8.54
CA ASN A 134 6.81 -12.76 8.86
C ASN A 134 5.48 -11.99 8.87
N SER A 135 5.51 -10.69 8.54
CA SER A 135 4.35 -9.80 8.43
C SER A 135 4.70 -8.66 7.47
N SER A 136 4.97 -9.00 6.21
CA SER A 136 5.51 -8.06 5.22
C SER A 136 4.59 -6.87 4.97
N GLY A 137 3.28 -7.08 5.05
CA GLY A 137 2.28 -6.02 4.92
C GLY A 137 2.30 -4.97 6.03
N MET A 138 3.06 -5.18 7.14
CA MET A 138 3.20 -4.19 8.22
C MET A 138 4.53 -3.43 8.16
N SER A 139 5.37 -3.71 7.17
CA SER A 139 6.68 -3.08 7.01
C SER A 139 6.56 -1.62 6.65
N SER A 140 7.32 -0.73 7.32
CA SER A 140 7.09 0.71 7.23
C SER A 140 8.36 1.53 7.46
N PHE A 141 8.36 2.78 6.96
CA PHE A 141 9.31 3.82 7.38
C PHE A 141 8.98 4.43 8.75
N TYR A 142 7.77 4.16 9.26
CA TYR A 142 7.24 4.65 10.54
C TYR A 142 6.82 3.49 11.46
N ALA A 143 7.52 2.36 11.38
CA ALA A 143 7.21 1.22 12.20
C ALA A 143 7.44 1.51 13.70
N ASP A 144 6.45 1.17 14.51
CA ASP A 144 6.49 1.17 15.97
C ASP A 144 6.01 -0.20 16.48
N GLU A 145 6.89 -0.96 17.13
CA GLU A 145 6.57 -2.33 17.56
C GLU A 145 5.36 -2.40 18.49
N HIS A 146 5.16 -1.40 19.35
CA HIS A 146 4.04 -1.36 20.27
C HIS A 146 2.71 -1.18 19.51
N GLU A 147 2.66 -0.22 18.60
CA GLU A 147 1.47 0.05 17.77
C GLU A 147 1.14 -1.15 16.86
N GLU A 148 2.16 -1.76 16.21
CA GLU A 148 1.98 -2.94 15.37
C GLU A 148 1.44 -4.13 16.19
N ARG A 149 1.94 -4.31 17.41
CA ARG A 149 1.47 -5.35 18.33
C ARG A 149 0.02 -5.12 18.75
N GLU A 150 -0.36 -3.89 19.03
CA GLU A 150 -1.75 -3.54 19.36
C GLU A 150 -2.68 -3.76 18.16
N ALA A 151 -2.27 -3.34 16.96
CA ALA A 151 -3.05 -3.54 15.74
C ALA A 151 -3.30 -5.03 15.45
N LEU A 152 -2.26 -5.86 15.47
CA LEU A 152 -2.38 -7.30 15.29
C LEU A 152 -3.25 -7.95 16.38
N THR A 153 -3.11 -7.52 17.63
CA THR A 153 -3.94 -8.02 18.74
C THR A 153 -5.41 -7.68 18.52
N SER A 154 -5.73 -6.48 18.05
CA SER A 154 -7.09 -6.05 17.74
C SER A 154 -7.70 -6.86 16.61
N ILE A 155 -6.96 -7.10 15.53
CA ILE A 155 -7.40 -7.96 14.42
C ILE A 155 -7.70 -9.39 14.93
N MET A 156 -6.81 -9.95 15.73
CA MET A 156 -7.01 -11.30 16.32
C MET A 156 -8.24 -11.35 17.21
N ARG A 157 -8.53 -10.30 17.99
CA ARG A 157 -9.75 -10.20 18.82
C ARG A 157 -11.01 -10.11 17.97
N ASN A 158 -11.01 -9.31 16.91
CA ASN A 158 -12.13 -9.20 15.98
C ASN A 158 -12.43 -10.55 15.34
N GLN A 159 -11.41 -11.27 14.85
CA GLN A 159 -11.57 -12.61 14.30
C GLN A 159 -12.13 -13.61 15.31
N LEU A 160 -11.70 -13.52 16.59
CA LEU A 160 -12.27 -14.35 17.66
C LEU A 160 -13.75 -14.03 17.90
N GLN A 161 -14.14 -12.76 17.92
CA GLN A 161 -15.53 -12.33 18.07
C GLN A 161 -16.42 -12.76 16.89
N GLN A 162 -15.85 -12.76 15.68
CA GLN A 162 -16.53 -13.26 14.47
C GLN A 162 -16.62 -14.79 14.40
N GLY A 163 -16.09 -15.49 15.42
CA GLY A 163 -16.17 -16.95 15.49
C GLY A 163 -15.26 -17.69 14.55
N VAL A 164 -14.16 -17.07 14.10
CA VAL A 164 -13.18 -17.73 13.22
C VAL A 164 -12.59 -18.95 13.94
N THR A 165 -12.72 -20.11 13.34
CA THR A 165 -12.32 -21.38 13.93
C THR A 165 -10.86 -21.41 14.30
N GLY A 166 -10.55 -21.80 15.54
CA GLY A 166 -9.16 -21.94 16.04
C GLY A 166 -8.55 -20.67 16.62
N MET A 167 -9.23 -19.52 16.58
CA MET A 167 -8.71 -18.25 17.12
C MET A 167 -8.53 -18.29 18.64
N ASP A 168 -9.34 -19.04 19.38
CA ASP A 168 -9.16 -19.30 20.81
C ASP A 168 -7.83 -19.95 21.13
N ARG A 169 -7.36 -20.87 20.29
CA ARG A 169 -6.03 -21.50 20.43
C ARG A 169 -4.91 -20.52 20.07
N ILE A 170 -5.09 -19.73 19.03
CA ILE A 170 -4.10 -18.73 18.60
C ILE A 170 -3.93 -17.66 19.69
N MET A 171 -5.04 -17.17 20.27
CA MET A 171 -5.01 -16.18 21.34
C MET A 171 -4.25 -16.65 22.58
N ARG A 172 -4.31 -17.94 22.93
CA ARG A 172 -3.53 -18.49 24.07
C ARG A 172 -2.02 -18.39 23.88
N HIS A 173 -1.56 -18.30 22.63
CA HIS A 173 -0.12 -18.22 22.29
C HIS A 173 0.22 -16.89 21.60
N ALA A 174 -0.67 -15.89 21.69
CA ALA A 174 -0.55 -14.63 20.97
C ALA A 174 0.78 -13.93 21.20
N GLY A 175 1.30 -13.91 22.44
CA GLY A 175 2.58 -13.27 22.76
C GLY A 175 3.73 -13.82 21.91
N ALA A 176 3.97 -15.13 21.96
CA ALA A 176 5.05 -15.76 21.20
C ALA A 176 4.86 -15.64 19.67
N LEU A 177 3.60 -15.68 19.20
CA LEU A 177 3.28 -15.49 17.78
C LEU A 177 3.59 -14.07 17.33
N LEU A 178 3.24 -13.07 18.13
CA LEU A 178 3.51 -11.67 17.85
C LEU A 178 5.01 -11.37 17.87
N ASP A 179 5.74 -11.92 18.84
CA ASP A 179 7.20 -11.81 18.91
C ASP A 179 7.88 -12.37 17.65
N GLU A 180 7.37 -13.48 17.10
CA GLU A 180 7.90 -14.05 15.85
C GLU A 180 7.51 -13.21 14.62
N ARG A 181 6.26 -12.71 14.58
CA ARG A 181 5.76 -11.91 13.47
C ARG A 181 6.45 -10.55 13.36
N LEU A 182 6.78 -9.94 14.50
CA LEU A 182 7.38 -8.60 14.57
C LEU A 182 8.92 -8.63 14.68
N LYS A 183 9.55 -9.76 14.42
CA LYS A 183 11.02 -9.80 14.19
C LYS A 183 11.36 -8.91 13.01
N ALA A 184 12.10 -7.84 13.26
CA ALA A 184 12.42 -6.82 12.29
C ALA A 184 13.82 -6.98 11.69
N VAL A 185 13.95 -6.59 10.43
CA VAL A 185 15.22 -6.34 9.74
C VAL A 185 15.16 -4.92 9.19
N THR A 186 16.26 -4.17 9.29
CA THR A 186 16.30 -2.79 8.82
C THR A 186 17.10 -2.69 7.53
N TYR A 187 16.56 -1.91 6.55
CA TYR A 187 17.22 -1.61 5.29
C TYR A 187 17.30 -0.10 5.08
N GLU A 188 18.43 0.38 4.56
CA GLU A 188 18.53 1.74 4.03
C GLU A 188 17.96 1.77 2.62
N CYS A 189 16.81 2.41 2.45
CA CYS A 189 16.07 2.44 1.20
C CYS A 189 16.04 3.84 0.61
N ARG A 190 16.06 3.92 -0.72
CA ARG A 190 15.87 5.17 -1.43
C ARG A 190 14.41 5.56 -1.43
N LEU A 191 14.13 6.82 -1.07
CA LEU A 191 12.83 7.46 -1.26
C LEU A 191 12.86 8.38 -2.47
N ARG A 192 11.73 8.46 -3.18
CA ARG A 192 11.51 9.29 -4.36
C ARG A 192 10.15 9.98 -4.27
N THR A 193 9.85 10.90 -5.19
CA THR A 193 8.52 11.50 -5.28
C THR A 193 7.79 11.03 -6.54
N ILE A 194 6.43 11.05 -6.49
CA ILE A 194 5.61 10.77 -7.68
C ILE A 194 5.99 11.73 -8.81
N SER A 195 6.20 13.01 -8.51
CA SER A 195 6.54 14.03 -9.52
C SER A 195 7.92 13.82 -10.18
N GLU A 196 8.89 13.24 -9.46
CA GLU A 196 10.15 12.82 -10.07
C GLU A 196 9.93 11.71 -11.09
N ILE A 197 9.13 10.70 -10.74
CA ILE A 197 8.81 9.59 -11.65
C ILE A 197 8.05 10.08 -12.87
N ILE A 198 7.04 10.94 -12.70
CA ILE A 198 6.29 11.56 -13.81
C ILE A 198 7.25 12.22 -14.79
N ARG A 199 8.22 12.99 -14.31
CA ARG A 199 9.17 13.71 -15.14
C ARG A 199 10.17 12.77 -15.83
N GLU A 200 10.77 11.85 -15.09
CA GLU A 200 11.80 10.95 -15.61
C GLU A 200 11.24 9.96 -16.64
N GLU A 201 10.02 9.48 -16.41
CA GLU A 201 9.37 8.50 -17.27
C GLU A 201 8.48 9.14 -18.35
N ASN A 202 8.42 10.48 -18.41
CA ASN A 202 7.54 11.25 -19.31
C ASN A 202 6.08 10.80 -19.22
N VAL A 203 5.57 10.61 -18.00
CA VAL A 203 4.19 10.18 -17.77
C VAL A 203 3.24 11.35 -17.96
N GLY A 204 2.41 11.27 -19.01
CA GLY A 204 1.40 12.29 -19.29
C GLY A 204 0.15 12.17 -18.40
N VAL A 205 -0.24 10.95 -18.07
CA VAL A 205 -1.43 10.64 -17.26
C VAL A 205 -1.17 9.41 -16.40
N ILE A 206 -1.65 9.45 -15.16
CA ILE A 206 -1.79 8.31 -14.25
C ILE A 206 -3.28 8.03 -14.15
N ASP A 207 -3.74 6.95 -14.77
CA ASP A 207 -5.15 6.59 -14.78
C ASP A 207 -5.59 5.98 -13.45
N PHE A 208 -4.67 5.28 -12.79
CA PHE A 208 -4.90 4.63 -11.50
C PHE A 208 -3.65 4.74 -10.62
N LEU A 209 -3.78 5.36 -9.46
CA LEU A 209 -2.77 5.44 -8.41
C LEU A 209 -3.23 4.64 -7.19
N LYS A 210 -2.57 3.53 -6.88
CA LYS A 210 -2.74 2.81 -5.62
C LYS A 210 -1.64 3.23 -4.65
N ILE A 211 -2.03 3.54 -3.41
CA ILE A 211 -1.12 3.87 -2.30
C ILE A 211 -1.46 2.97 -1.12
N ASP A 212 -0.51 2.12 -0.74
CA ASP A 212 -0.61 1.23 0.39
C ASP A 212 0.81 1.05 0.97
N VAL A 213 1.17 1.94 1.88
CA VAL A 213 2.57 2.18 2.30
C VAL A 213 2.76 2.27 3.82
N GLN A 214 1.80 1.75 4.55
CA GLN A 214 1.87 1.60 6.00
C GLN A 214 2.37 2.88 6.72
N LYS A 215 1.43 3.78 7.02
CA LYS A 215 1.62 5.05 7.74
C LYS A 215 2.34 6.18 6.96
N SER A 216 2.76 5.93 5.70
CA SER A 216 3.47 6.94 4.87
C SER A 216 2.57 7.61 3.81
N GLU A 217 1.26 7.39 3.83
CA GLU A 217 0.30 7.77 2.78
C GLU A 217 0.29 9.29 2.53
N LEU A 218 0.33 10.07 3.61
CA LEU A 218 0.34 11.53 3.53
C LEU A 218 1.64 12.06 2.91
N ASP A 219 2.78 11.44 3.20
CA ASP A 219 4.07 11.82 2.62
C ASP A 219 4.09 11.54 1.12
N VAL A 220 3.52 10.42 0.67
CA VAL A 220 3.37 10.11 -0.76
C VAL A 220 2.60 11.22 -1.47
N LEU A 221 1.47 11.65 -0.91
CA LEU A 221 0.65 12.72 -1.48
C LEU A 221 1.34 14.09 -1.47
N ARG A 222 2.08 14.40 -0.42
CA ARG A 222 2.89 15.64 -0.32
C ARG A 222 4.02 15.70 -1.35
N GLY A 223 4.46 14.55 -1.87
CA GLY A 223 5.44 14.44 -2.95
C GLY A 223 4.88 14.72 -4.36
N ILE A 224 3.58 15.02 -4.48
CA ILE A 224 2.95 15.38 -5.75
C ILE A 224 2.98 16.90 -5.91
N ALA A 225 3.72 17.38 -6.92
CA ALA A 225 3.75 18.80 -7.26
C ALA A 225 2.37 19.30 -7.76
N THR A 226 2.10 20.58 -7.55
CA THR A 226 0.80 21.19 -7.90
C THR A 226 0.39 20.92 -9.34
N ASP A 227 1.33 21.00 -10.29
CA ASP A 227 1.09 20.82 -11.73
C ASP A 227 0.90 19.35 -12.13
N ASP A 228 1.21 18.40 -11.24
CA ASP A 228 1.07 16.97 -11.51
C ASP A 228 -0.27 16.38 -11.02
N TRP A 229 -0.94 17.03 -10.08
CA TRP A 229 -2.27 16.62 -9.61
C TRP A 229 -3.29 16.43 -10.76
N PRO A 230 -3.36 17.34 -11.77
CA PRO A 230 -4.27 17.17 -12.90
C PRO A 230 -4.01 15.94 -13.76
N LYS A 231 -2.83 15.35 -13.68
CA LYS A 231 -2.46 14.14 -14.42
C LYS A 231 -3.00 12.85 -13.80
N ILE A 232 -3.45 12.89 -12.54
CA ILE A 232 -3.91 11.70 -11.80
C ILE A 232 -5.44 11.65 -11.83
N ARG A 233 -6.00 10.57 -12.36
CA ARG A 233 -7.46 10.42 -12.57
C ARG A 233 -8.18 9.76 -11.42
N GLN A 234 -7.60 8.67 -10.91
CA GLN A 234 -8.18 7.86 -9.84
C GLN A 234 -7.10 7.52 -8.81
N ILE A 235 -7.47 7.56 -7.54
CA ILE A 235 -6.57 7.25 -6.43
C ILE A 235 -7.29 6.31 -5.47
N VAL A 236 -6.62 5.26 -5.06
CA VAL A 236 -7.04 4.39 -3.97
C VAL A 236 -5.94 4.39 -2.92
N ILE A 237 -6.31 4.61 -1.66
CA ILE A 237 -5.35 4.69 -0.55
C ILE A 237 -5.86 3.82 0.60
N GLU A 238 -5.00 2.95 1.13
CA GLU A 238 -5.18 2.41 2.47
C GLU A 238 -4.60 3.42 3.47
N VAL A 239 -5.43 3.97 4.34
CA VAL A 239 -5.08 5.07 5.26
C VAL A 239 -5.05 4.57 6.69
N HIS A 240 -3.94 4.82 7.38
CA HIS A 240 -3.84 4.68 8.83
C HIS A 240 -4.23 5.99 9.50
N ASP A 241 -5.42 6.04 10.10
CA ASP A 241 -5.95 7.25 10.74
C ASP A 241 -5.43 7.42 12.17
N PHE A 242 -4.29 8.06 12.29
CA PHE A 242 -3.78 8.59 13.55
C PHE A 242 -3.63 10.11 13.44
N ASP A 243 -3.90 10.82 14.51
CA ASP A 243 -3.83 12.29 14.59
C ASP A 243 -4.73 13.02 13.55
N GLY A 244 -5.84 12.41 13.10
CA GLY A 244 -6.76 13.01 12.13
C GLY A 244 -6.24 12.98 10.69
N ARG A 245 -5.36 12.05 10.36
CA ARG A 245 -4.74 11.90 9.04
C ARG A 245 -5.76 11.62 7.94
N LEU A 246 -6.81 10.86 8.25
CA LEU A 246 -7.89 10.58 7.29
C LEU A 246 -8.57 11.87 6.81
N ASP A 247 -8.85 12.79 7.75
CA ASP A 247 -9.45 14.08 7.42
C ASP A 247 -8.48 14.98 6.65
N GLU A 248 -7.19 14.97 6.99
CA GLU A 248 -6.17 15.74 6.27
C GLU A 248 -6.01 15.26 4.83
N ILE A 249 -5.89 13.95 4.61
CA ILE A 249 -5.78 13.32 3.27
C ILE A 249 -7.04 13.60 2.45
N SER A 250 -8.21 13.35 3.02
CA SER A 250 -9.48 13.59 2.33
C SER A 250 -9.62 15.06 1.90
N GLY A 251 -9.37 15.99 2.82
CA GLY A 251 -9.41 17.42 2.50
C GLY A 251 -8.35 17.84 1.47
N MET A 252 -7.16 17.21 1.45
CA MET A 252 -6.16 17.45 0.41
C MET A 252 -6.67 17.01 -0.96
N LEU A 253 -7.27 15.83 -1.07
CA LEU A 253 -7.82 15.32 -2.32
C LEU A 253 -8.99 16.16 -2.82
N GLU A 254 -9.92 16.55 -1.94
CA GLU A 254 -11.05 17.42 -2.29
C GLU A 254 -10.56 18.78 -2.83
N ARG A 255 -9.57 19.40 -2.20
CA ARG A 255 -8.97 20.67 -2.68
C ARG A 255 -8.28 20.53 -4.04
N ASN A 256 -7.83 19.32 -4.39
CA ASN A 256 -7.25 19.03 -5.70
C ASN A 256 -8.28 18.53 -6.73
N GLY A 257 -9.59 18.66 -6.46
CA GLY A 257 -10.67 18.40 -7.42
C GLY A 257 -11.14 16.95 -7.48
N TYR A 258 -10.94 16.17 -6.42
CA TYR A 258 -11.42 14.79 -6.34
C TYR A 258 -12.73 14.68 -5.56
N LEU A 259 -13.58 13.77 -6.01
CA LEU A 259 -14.67 13.23 -5.22
C LEU A 259 -14.13 12.06 -4.39
N VAL A 260 -14.32 12.12 -3.09
CA VAL A 260 -13.75 11.16 -2.13
C VAL A 260 -14.85 10.32 -1.51
N ALA A 261 -14.66 9.00 -1.50
CA ALA A 261 -15.44 8.03 -0.73
C ALA A 261 -14.51 7.34 0.27
N ILE A 262 -15.02 7.06 1.47
CA ILE A 262 -14.27 6.41 2.55
C ILE A 262 -15.05 5.16 2.98
N GLU A 263 -14.35 4.05 3.11
CA GLU A 263 -14.90 2.77 3.57
C GLU A 263 -13.98 2.18 4.64
N GLN A 264 -14.56 1.56 5.67
CA GLN A 264 -13.83 0.69 6.59
C GLN A 264 -14.34 -0.73 6.37
N ASP A 265 -13.45 -1.67 6.08
CA ASP A 265 -13.81 -3.09 5.96
C ASP A 265 -14.22 -3.65 7.32
N ASP A 266 -15.20 -4.56 7.35
CA ASP A 266 -15.73 -5.17 8.58
C ASP A 266 -14.63 -5.88 9.41
N HIS A 267 -13.55 -6.37 8.75
CA HIS A 267 -12.42 -6.97 9.45
C HIS A 267 -11.59 -5.95 10.24
N TYR A 268 -11.66 -4.68 9.86
CA TYR A 268 -10.94 -3.57 10.47
C TYR A 268 -11.86 -2.64 11.26
N GLU A 269 -13.10 -3.06 11.52
CA GLU A 269 -14.03 -2.30 12.33
C GLU A 269 -13.41 -1.93 13.68
N ASN A 270 -13.55 -0.67 14.08
CA ASN A 270 -12.92 -0.08 15.27
C ASN A 270 -11.38 -0.06 15.27
N SER A 271 -10.73 -0.27 14.12
CA SER A 271 -9.30 -0.01 13.93
C SER A 271 -9.06 1.38 13.36
N ILE A 272 -7.79 1.72 13.15
CA ILE A 272 -7.36 2.97 12.50
C ILE A 272 -7.27 2.84 10.96
N LEU A 273 -7.63 1.70 10.39
CA LEU A 273 -7.44 1.39 8.98
C LEU A 273 -8.69 1.70 8.16
N TYR A 274 -8.54 2.50 7.10
CA TYR A 274 -9.61 2.90 6.20
C TYR A 274 -9.15 2.80 4.74
N ASN A 275 -10.07 2.44 3.84
CA ASN A 275 -9.88 2.57 2.41
C ASN A 275 -10.49 3.88 1.92
N LEU A 276 -9.71 4.67 1.22
CA LEU A 276 -10.12 5.93 0.63
C LEU A 276 -10.06 5.81 -0.89
N PHE A 277 -11.16 6.18 -1.55
CA PHE A 277 -11.33 6.13 -2.99
C PHE A 277 -11.56 7.54 -3.52
N ALA A 278 -10.71 8.01 -4.41
CA ALA A 278 -10.80 9.37 -4.95
C ALA A 278 -10.82 9.35 -6.47
N ARG A 279 -11.80 10.01 -7.06
CA ARG A 279 -11.96 10.14 -8.50
C ARG A 279 -12.04 11.60 -8.90
N ARG A 280 -11.28 11.98 -9.92
CA ARG A 280 -11.27 13.34 -10.43
C ARG A 280 -12.58 13.68 -11.12
N LEU A 281 -13.14 14.85 -10.81
CA LEU A 281 -14.45 15.28 -11.31
C LEU A 281 -14.46 15.65 -12.80
N ASP A 282 -13.33 16.13 -13.32
CA ASP A 282 -13.12 16.54 -14.71
C ASP A 282 -12.57 15.43 -15.61
N ALA A 283 -12.34 14.24 -15.06
CA ALA A 283 -12.00 13.07 -15.86
C ALA A 283 -13.20 12.71 -16.76
N PRO A 284 -12.99 12.34 -18.06
CA PRO A 284 -14.08 11.98 -18.94
C PRO A 284 -14.92 10.88 -18.28
N ALA A 285 -16.17 11.21 -18.02
CA ALA A 285 -17.12 10.34 -17.34
C ALA A 285 -17.22 9.03 -18.11
N THR A 286 -16.74 7.96 -17.55
CA THR A 286 -17.32 6.65 -17.84
C THR A 286 -18.72 6.67 -17.28
N ALA A 287 -19.68 6.01 -17.97
CA ALA A 287 -21.09 6.01 -17.63
C ALA A 287 -21.34 6.06 -16.11
N PRO A 288 -22.25 6.88 -15.63
CA PRO A 288 -22.38 7.18 -14.22
C PRO A 288 -22.61 5.86 -13.47
N ALA A 289 -21.58 5.40 -12.77
CA ALA A 289 -21.82 4.52 -11.65
C ALA A 289 -22.66 5.38 -10.69
N GLN A 290 -23.90 4.99 -10.48
CA GLN A 290 -24.75 5.60 -9.46
C GLN A 290 -23.93 5.58 -8.18
N LEU A 291 -23.62 6.76 -7.63
CA LEU A 291 -23.04 6.85 -6.30
C LEU A 291 -23.94 6.04 -5.39
N ASP A 292 -23.34 5.05 -4.71
CA ASP A 292 -24.05 4.29 -3.69
C ASP A 292 -24.74 5.28 -2.74
N GLU A 293 -26.00 5.05 -2.41
CA GLU A 293 -26.77 5.93 -1.53
C GLU A 293 -26.07 6.12 -0.18
N GLY A 294 -25.31 5.12 0.29
CA GLY A 294 -24.47 5.19 1.48
C GLY A 294 -23.37 6.24 1.39
N VAL A 295 -22.67 6.32 0.26
CA VAL A 295 -21.64 7.33 -0.01
C VAL A 295 -22.24 8.73 -0.04
N ARG A 296 -23.40 8.89 -0.69
CA ARG A 296 -24.12 10.16 -0.73
C ARG A 296 -24.52 10.65 0.65
N ARG A 297 -25.01 9.73 1.49
CA ARG A 297 -25.40 10.00 2.88
C ARG A 297 -24.22 10.37 3.77
N GLN A 298 -23.09 9.68 3.62
CA GLN A 298 -21.85 10.02 4.34
C GLN A 298 -21.32 11.40 3.96
N MET A 299 -21.38 11.77 2.67
CA MET A 299 -20.97 13.10 2.21
C MET A 299 -21.86 14.21 2.79
N GLU A 300 -23.19 13.99 2.86
CA GLU A 300 -24.14 14.94 3.45
C GLU A 300 -23.93 15.08 4.97
N GLU A 301 -23.66 13.99 5.68
CA GLU A 301 -23.40 14.01 7.12
C GLU A 301 -22.05 14.69 7.43
N ARG A 302 -21.03 14.45 6.60
CA ARG A 302 -19.71 15.08 6.75
C ARG A 302 -19.76 16.57 6.49
N ALA A 303 -20.47 16.99 5.44
CA ALA A 303 -20.70 18.41 5.14
C ALA A 303 -21.43 19.11 6.30
N LYS A 304 -22.41 18.44 6.93
CA LYS A 304 -23.10 18.94 8.13
C LYS A 304 -22.16 19.07 9.33
N ARG A 305 -21.26 18.11 9.57
CA ARG A 305 -20.26 18.16 10.65
C ARG A 305 -19.25 19.27 10.44
N GLN A 306 -18.73 19.45 9.22
CA GLN A 306 -17.81 20.53 8.89
C GLN A 306 -18.45 21.92 9.03
N GLY A 307 -19.70 22.08 8.56
CA GLY A 307 -20.46 23.32 8.76
C GLY A 307 -20.69 23.64 10.25
N ALA A 308 -20.95 22.63 11.07
CA ALA A 308 -21.10 22.79 12.52
C ALA A 308 -19.78 23.15 13.23
N ALA A 309 -18.65 22.58 12.79
CA ALA A 309 -17.31 22.87 13.34
C ALA A 309 -16.87 24.31 13.01
N ILE A 310 -17.05 24.76 11.78
CA ILE A 310 -16.78 26.13 11.34
C ILE A 310 -17.66 27.13 12.12
N SER A 311 -18.94 26.82 12.33
CA SER A 311 -19.85 27.65 13.12
C SER A 311 -19.45 27.75 14.59
N ARG A 312 -18.93 26.68 15.18
CA ARG A 312 -18.39 26.68 16.57
C ARG A 312 -17.11 27.50 16.69
N GLN A 313 -16.18 27.38 15.75
CA GLN A 313 -14.95 28.20 15.72
C GLN A 313 -15.26 29.68 15.54
N ALA A 314 -16.21 30.03 14.67
CA ALA A 314 -16.63 31.42 14.48
C ALA A 314 -17.31 32.02 15.74
N LYS A 315 -18.08 31.21 16.50
CA LYS A 315 -18.68 31.66 17.77
C LYS A 315 -17.64 31.83 18.88
N ASN A 316 -16.60 30.99 18.92
CA ASN A 316 -15.54 31.13 19.94
C ASN A 316 -14.62 32.32 19.65
N LYS A 317 -14.34 32.67 18.38
CA LYS A 317 -13.58 33.89 18.01
C LYS A 317 -14.35 35.20 18.26
N ARG A 318 -15.67 35.17 18.45
CA ARG A 318 -16.46 36.37 18.81
C ARG A 318 -16.61 36.56 20.32
N LYS A 319 -16.14 35.61 21.14
CA LYS A 319 -16.21 35.67 22.61
C LYS A 319 -14.84 35.90 23.28
N SER A 320 -13.76 35.90 22.50
CA SER A 320 -12.41 36.35 22.87
C SER A 320 -12.15 37.75 22.30
#